data_2747faae8ec42d126f2b809cbcf9cc6b
#
_entry.id   2747faae8ec42d126f2b809cbcf9cc6b
#
_cell.length_a   1.000
_cell.length_b   1.000
_cell.length_c   1.000
_cell.angle_alpha   90.00
_cell.angle_beta   90.00
_cell.angle_gamma   90.00
#
_symmetry.space_group_name_H-M   'P 1'
#
loop_
_entity.id
_entity.type
_entity.pdbx_description
1 polymer ?
#
loop_
_entity_poly.entity_id
_entity_poly.type
_entity_poly.pdbx_seq_one_letter_code
_entity_poly.pdbx_strand_id
1 'polypeptide(L)'
;MRNVIELYHRGMSAEALAQAVIAEYFDGKEPSFPIDPFKMIRDLGIVYQFMEFKDLEGIYILPDDEDDNPVIGINFGRPITRQRYTAAHELCHHIKDRDSSICPISGKKNSIESFADAFASELLMPTKYLRAEARKYAVNGKVNRSDILKIAEHFGTSFESAVFSVAYKINMLDGDTDAKIIKRENSKFKPEQKKIELGLDTENVNLWEQVVNSYEYFWSIDNKYAWYIFKNDFIYHENRLERLNLDDDVVAEIIADLRYNKSASQYCNEECEEIIQVAGHSALYDYIYDTEDRLDIYKIQKLNKMLYQFAPFPEAGGVYRQDNNFVTGAEFETVDYHMVVQEIIALDAPMKVLTEEMENLTVADVIKKAAIIHHRITVIHPFGDDHVIIRTKLEKPSKINGLALI
;
A
#
# COMPACT_ATOMS: atom_id res chain seq x y z
N MET A 1 -21.92 -2.04 17.65
CA MET A 1 -21.49 -0.68 18.03
C MET A 1 -22.71 0.18 18.24
N ARG A 2 -22.81 0.94 19.34
CA ARG A 2 -23.88 1.90 19.51
C ARG A 2 -23.74 3.02 18.49
N ASN A 3 -24.82 3.72 18.21
CA ASN A 3 -24.90 4.68 17.13
C ASN A 3 -23.95 5.88 17.36
N VAL A 4 -22.74 5.86 16.76
CA VAL A 4 -21.76 6.95 16.89
C VAL A 4 -22.30 8.31 16.38
N ILE A 5 -23.34 8.28 15.54
CA ILE A 5 -24.03 9.48 15.05
C ILE A 5 -24.69 10.24 16.19
N GLU A 6 -25.15 9.55 17.24
CA GLU A 6 -25.75 10.16 18.42
C GLU A 6 -24.74 10.84 19.35
N LEU A 7 -23.43 10.67 19.11
CA LEU A 7 -22.40 11.31 19.92
C LEU A 7 -22.25 12.80 19.63
N TYR A 8 -22.63 13.25 18.43
CA TYR A 8 -22.52 14.65 18.08
C TYR A 8 -23.68 15.48 18.65
N HIS A 9 -23.35 16.51 19.39
CA HIS A 9 -24.31 17.51 19.89
C HIS A 9 -23.93 18.89 19.40
N ARG A 10 -24.96 19.72 19.09
CA ARG A 10 -24.76 21.08 18.60
C ARG A 10 -23.87 21.90 19.56
N GLY A 11 -22.80 22.47 19.04
CA GLY A 11 -21.81 23.24 19.78
C GLY A 11 -20.65 22.44 20.36
N MET A 12 -20.59 21.13 20.11
CA MET A 12 -19.46 20.30 20.46
C MET A 12 -18.25 20.66 19.58
N SER A 13 -17.05 20.70 20.16
CA SER A 13 -15.81 20.88 19.36
C SER A 13 -15.40 19.59 18.64
N ALA A 14 -14.59 19.74 17.60
CA ALA A 14 -14.07 18.60 16.84
C ALA A 14 -13.26 17.65 17.71
N GLU A 15 -12.46 18.20 18.62
CA GLU A 15 -11.63 17.44 19.55
C GLU A 15 -12.50 16.63 20.53
N ALA A 16 -13.56 17.27 21.06
CA ALA A 16 -14.48 16.60 21.97
C ALA A 16 -15.23 15.47 21.27
N LEU A 17 -15.65 15.66 20.01
CA LEU A 17 -16.28 14.61 19.22
C LEU A 17 -15.31 13.45 18.94
N ALA A 18 -14.08 13.73 18.55
CA ALA A 18 -13.07 12.69 18.31
C ALA A 18 -12.80 11.85 19.57
N GLN A 19 -12.70 12.51 20.73
CA GLN A 19 -12.52 11.82 22.01
C GLN A 19 -13.72 10.96 22.40
N ALA A 20 -14.94 11.44 22.14
CA ALA A 20 -16.16 10.66 22.37
C ALA A 20 -16.21 9.41 21.44
N VAL A 21 -15.84 9.57 20.17
CA VAL A 21 -15.77 8.47 19.21
C VAL A 21 -14.71 7.45 19.64
N ILE A 22 -13.53 7.86 20.06
CA ILE A 22 -12.50 6.97 20.58
C ILE A 22 -13.02 6.21 21.81
N ALA A 23 -13.62 6.90 22.76
CA ALA A 23 -14.12 6.30 23.98
C ALA A 23 -15.22 5.26 23.70
N GLU A 24 -16.14 5.55 22.80
CA GLU A 24 -17.19 4.61 22.39
C GLU A 24 -16.63 3.42 21.60
N TYR A 25 -15.73 3.67 20.64
CA TYR A 25 -15.16 2.64 19.80
C TYR A 25 -14.34 1.61 20.61
N PHE A 26 -13.53 2.07 21.53
CA PHE A 26 -12.70 1.22 22.38
C PHE A 26 -13.39 0.76 23.68
N ASP A 27 -14.70 0.98 23.82
CA ASP A 27 -15.49 0.59 25.00
C ASP A 27 -14.87 1.15 26.31
N GLY A 28 -14.42 2.38 26.28
CA GLY A 28 -13.76 3.06 27.39
C GLY A 28 -12.36 2.56 27.73
N LYS A 29 -11.82 1.60 26.97
CA LYS A 29 -10.45 1.09 27.14
C LYS A 29 -9.44 2.01 26.48
N GLU A 30 -8.16 1.83 26.85
CA GLU A 30 -7.07 2.56 26.21
C GLU A 30 -6.93 2.10 24.74
N PRO A 31 -6.88 3.05 23.76
CA PRO A 31 -6.75 2.72 22.36
C PRO A 31 -5.37 2.12 22.05
N SER A 32 -5.33 1.21 21.10
CA SER A 32 -4.07 0.76 20.45
C SER A 32 -3.70 1.75 19.34
N PHE A 33 -2.39 2.00 19.19
CA PHE A 33 -1.85 2.85 18.14
C PHE A 33 -1.01 2.03 17.14
N PRO A 34 -1.06 2.41 15.87
CA PRO A 34 -1.87 3.48 15.27
C PRO A 34 -3.37 3.12 15.18
N ILE A 35 -4.26 4.06 15.52
CA ILE A 35 -5.71 3.87 15.33
C ILE A 35 -6.02 3.61 13.85
N ASP A 36 -6.86 2.60 13.58
CA ASP A 36 -7.26 2.22 12.22
C ASP A 36 -8.60 2.85 11.80
N PRO A 37 -8.59 3.95 11.03
CA PRO A 37 -9.82 4.59 10.58
C PRO A 37 -10.59 3.74 9.57
N PHE A 38 -9.91 2.89 8.76
CA PHE A 38 -10.58 2.02 7.80
C PHE A 38 -11.41 0.96 8.51
N LYS A 39 -10.84 0.36 9.58
CA LYS A 39 -11.57 -0.57 10.43
C LYS A 39 -12.76 0.09 11.10
N MET A 40 -12.60 1.30 11.62
CA MET A 40 -13.71 2.07 12.22
C MET A 40 -14.85 2.29 11.23
N ILE A 41 -14.54 2.69 10.00
CA ILE A 41 -15.51 2.88 8.91
C ILE A 41 -16.29 1.60 8.64
N ARG A 42 -15.59 0.46 8.47
CA ARG A 42 -16.25 -0.85 8.27
C ARG A 42 -17.16 -1.25 9.42
N ASP A 43 -16.66 -1.12 10.63
CA ASP A 43 -17.40 -1.51 11.84
C ASP A 43 -18.69 -0.67 12.02
N LEU A 44 -18.77 0.48 11.35
CA LEU A 44 -19.96 1.33 11.30
C LEU A 44 -20.90 1.01 10.13
N GLY A 45 -20.57 0.01 9.31
CA GLY A 45 -21.37 -0.35 8.14
C GLY A 45 -21.22 0.62 6.96
N ILE A 46 -20.19 1.47 6.97
CA ILE A 46 -19.88 2.36 5.86
C ILE A 46 -19.01 1.61 4.86
N VAL A 47 -19.37 1.65 3.58
CA VAL A 47 -18.54 1.13 2.50
C VAL A 47 -17.46 2.15 2.16
N TYR A 48 -16.21 1.74 2.00
CA TYR A 48 -15.19 2.60 1.43
C TYR A 48 -14.50 1.94 0.25
N GLN A 49 -14.00 2.78 -0.68
CA GLN A 49 -13.29 2.36 -1.86
C GLN A 49 -12.06 3.23 -2.08
N PHE A 50 -10.97 2.59 -2.51
CA PHE A 50 -9.84 3.32 -3.02
C PHE A 50 -10.09 3.65 -4.49
N MET A 51 -10.00 4.94 -4.84
CA MET A 51 -10.32 5.45 -6.16
C MET A 51 -9.19 6.36 -6.65
N GLU A 52 -8.98 6.40 -7.95
CA GLU A 52 -8.06 7.37 -8.54
C GLU A 52 -8.78 8.70 -8.74
N PHE A 53 -8.39 9.70 -7.95
CA PHE A 53 -8.90 11.05 -8.09
C PHE A 53 -7.78 11.99 -8.56
N LYS A 54 -8.11 12.82 -9.54
CA LYS A 54 -7.18 13.82 -10.05
C LYS A 54 -7.02 15.00 -9.08
N ASP A 55 -8.13 15.53 -8.57
CA ASP A 55 -8.19 16.78 -7.81
C ASP A 55 -8.83 16.64 -6.42
N LEU A 56 -9.16 15.41 -5.99
CA LEU A 56 -9.78 15.13 -4.70
C LEU A 56 -8.87 14.27 -3.82
N GLU A 57 -8.94 14.49 -2.51
CA GLU A 57 -8.37 13.60 -1.50
C GLU A 57 -9.36 12.48 -1.15
N GLY A 58 -10.63 12.82 -1.05
CA GLY A 58 -11.71 11.90 -0.75
C GLY A 58 -13.09 12.47 -1.07
N ILE A 59 -14.08 11.62 -0.87
CA ILE A 59 -15.50 11.95 -1.05
C ILE A 59 -16.33 11.12 -0.06
N TYR A 60 -17.33 11.75 0.53
CA TYR A 60 -18.38 11.08 1.29
C TYR A 60 -19.69 11.18 0.55
N ILE A 61 -20.36 10.06 0.33
CA ILE A 61 -21.66 9.96 -0.34
C ILE A 61 -22.67 9.38 0.64
N LEU A 62 -23.68 10.17 0.96
CA LEU A 62 -24.85 9.69 1.68
C LEU A 62 -25.88 9.23 0.63
N PRO A 63 -26.35 7.97 0.68
CA PRO A 63 -27.35 7.48 -0.26
C PRO A 63 -28.72 8.15 -0.01
N ASP A 64 -29.50 8.27 -1.08
CA ASP A 64 -30.89 8.77 -1.02
C ASP A 64 -31.84 7.73 -0.41
N ASP A 65 -31.54 6.43 -0.56
CA ASP A 65 -32.32 5.32 -0.01
C ASP A 65 -31.74 4.92 1.37
N GLU A 66 -32.62 4.79 2.37
CA GLU A 66 -32.23 4.38 3.73
C GLU A 66 -31.72 2.94 3.81
N ASP A 67 -32.06 2.11 2.82
CA ASP A 67 -31.58 0.71 2.73
C ASP A 67 -30.17 0.59 2.14
N ASP A 68 -29.64 1.65 1.53
CA ASP A 68 -28.30 1.68 0.96
C ASP A 68 -27.26 2.12 2.00
N ASN A 69 -26.03 1.61 1.87
CA ASN A 69 -24.93 1.98 2.73
C ASN A 69 -24.23 3.27 2.29
N PRO A 70 -23.85 4.15 3.22
CA PRO A 70 -23.00 5.27 2.91
C PRO A 70 -21.64 4.83 2.30
N VAL A 71 -21.08 5.65 1.42
CA VAL A 71 -19.82 5.33 0.72
C VAL A 71 -18.78 6.42 0.97
N ILE A 72 -17.55 5.99 1.26
CA ILE A 72 -16.37 6.85 1.33
C ILE A 72 -15.41 6.46 0.21
N GLY A 73 -15.12 7.39 -0.72
CA GLY A 73 -14.06 7.25 -1.71
C GLY A 73 -12.76 7.87 -1.18
N ILE A 74 -11.64 7.16 -1.31
CA ILE A 74 -10.32 7.59 -0.83
C ILE A 74 -9.33 7.55 -1.98
N ASN A 75 -8.60 8.65 -2.19
CA ASN A 75 -7.61 8.74 -3.25
C ASN A 75 -6.43 7.80 -2.97
N PHE A 76 -6.35 6.72 -3.75
CA PHE A 76 -5.30 5.72 -3.58
C PHE A 76 -3.92 6.22 -4.04
N GLY A 77 -3.85 7.20 -4.93
CA GLY A 77 -2.60 7.81 -5.38
C GLY A 77 -1.88 8.68 -4.32
N ARG A 78 -2.41 8.74 -3.09
CA ARG A 78 -1.82 9.51 -1.98
C ARG A 78 -1.05 8.59 -1.03
N PRO A 79 -0.02 9.10 -0.32
CA PRO A 79 0.68 8.33 0.72
C PRO A 79 -0.30 7.76 1.76
N ILE A 80 -0.01 6.57 2.32
CA ILE A 80 -0.88 5.88 3.27
C ILE A 80 -1.26 6.75 4.48
N THR A 81 -0.35 7.57 4.99
CA THR A 81 -0.64 8.51 6.08
C THR A 81 -1.69 9.55 5.69
N ARG A 82 -1.74 9.95 4.40
CA ARG A 82 -2.75 10.86 3.87
C ARG A 82 -4.08 10.15 3.65
N GLN A 83 -4.05 8.92 3.12
CA GLN A 83 -5.25 8.09 2.97
C GLN A 83 -5.96 7.88 4.32
N ARG A 84 -5.20 7.56 5.38
CA ARG A 84 -5.74 7.42 6.73
C ARG A 84 -6.35 8.72 7.26
N TYR A 85 -5.68 9.85 7.00
CA TYR A 85 -6.21 11.16 7.37
C TYR A 85 -7.52 11.46 6.65
N THR A 86 -7.59 11.20 5.36
CA THR A 86 -8.79 11.35 4.54
C THR A 86 -9.92 10.45 5.06
N ALA A 87 -9.64 9.18 5.33
CA ALA A 87 -10.63 8.27 5.91
C ALA A 87 -11.22 8.81 7.23
N ALA A 88 -10.38 9.32 8.13
CA ALA A 88 -10.83 9.94 9.37
C ALA A 88 -11.61 11.25 9.14
N HIS A 89 -11.25 12.02 8.13
CA HIS A 89 -11.94 13.25 7.73
C HIS A 89 -13.36 12.96 7.21
N GLU A 90 -13.48 12.01 6.27
CA GLU A 90 -14.78 11.63 5.72
C GLU A 90 -15.67 10.93 6.77
N LEU A 91 -15.07 10.21 7.71
CA LEU A 91 -15.79 9.67 8.87
C LEU A 91 -16.45 10.79 9.70
N CYS A 92 -15.80 11.96 9.83
CA CYS A 92 -16.41 13.11 10.50
C CYS A 92 -17.69 13.59 9.81
N HIS A 93 -17.68 13.67 8.48
CA HIS A 93 -18.86 14.05 7.70
C HIS A 93 -20.01 13.06 7.90
N HIS A 94 -19.71 11.75 7.96
CA HIS A 94 -20.72 10.76 8.28
C HIS A 94 -21.34 10.95 9.67
N ILE A 95 -20.55 11.26 10.68
CA ILE A 95 -21.03 11.38 12.06
C ILE A 95 -21.77 12.69 12.29
N LYS A 96 -21.24 13.78 11.75
CA LYS A 96 -21.68 15.14 12.09
C LYS A 96 -22.63 15.76 11.06
N ASP A 97 -22.24 15.75 9.79
CA ASP A 97 -22.91 16.55 8.78
C ASP A 97 -24.08 15.82 8.13
N ARG A 98 -23.96 14.51 7.93
CA ARG A 98 -24.98 13.66 7.31
C ARG A 98 -25.43 14.22 5.96
N ASP A 99 -24.49 14.70 5.19
CA ASP A 99 -24.68 15.26 3.87
C ASP A 99 -23.46 14.89 3.00
N SER A 100 -23.71 14.65 1.72
CA SER A 100 -22.62 14.29 0.80
C SER A 100 -21.60 15.42 0.69
N SER A 101 -20.32 15.07 0.73
CA SER A 101 -19.21 16.02 0.72
C SER A 101 -18.10 15.60 -0.22
N ILE A 102 -17.28 16.55 -0.64
CA ILE A 102 -16.05 16.34 -1.41
C ILE A 102 -14.88 17.04 -0.72
N CYS A 103 -13.74 16.35 -0.59
CA CYS A 103 -12.53 16.90 -0.03
C CYS A 103 -11.52 17.21 -1.16
N PRO A 104 -11.38 18.48 -1.60
CA PRO A 104 -10.45 18.84 -2.67
C PRO A 104 -9.00 18.84 -2.17
N ILE A 105 -8.04 18.55 -3.08
CA ILE A 105 -6.59 18.65 -2.78
C ILE A 105 -6.19 20.09 -2.46
N SER A 106 -6.83 21.07 -3.10
CA SER A 106 -6.53 22.49 -2.91
C SER A 106 -7.80 23.33 -2.90
N GLY A 107 -7.82 24.37 -2.09
CA GLY A 107 -8.95 25.29 -2.00
C GLY A 107 -9.03 26.03 -0.67
N LYS A 108 -9.95 26.97 -0.57
CA LYS A 108 -10.29 27.61 0.71
C LYS A 108 -11.23 26.68 1.48
N LYS A 109 -10.80 26.29 2.68
CA LYS A 109 -11.60 25.49 3.59
C LYS A 109 -12.69 26.35 4.23
N ASN A 110 -13.91 25.84 4.26
CA ASN A 110 -14.99 26.40 5.04
C ASN A 110 -14.95 25.89 6.50
N SER A 111 -15.88 26.29 7.32
CA SER A 111 -15.93 25.90 8.74
C SER A 111 -16.23 24.39 8.92
N ILE A 112 -16.94 23.77 7.98
CA ILE A 112 -17.27 22.33 7.99
C ILE A 112 -16.00 21.52 7.77
N GLU A 113 -15.25 21.85 6.70
CA GLU A 113 -13.97 21.22 6.39
C GLU A 113 -12.92 21.42 7.49
N SER A 114 -12.89 22.62 8.09
CA SER A 114 -11.98 22.89 9.20
C SER A 114 -12.31 22.08 10.45
N PHE A 115 -13.59 21.81 10.69
CA PHE A 115 -14.02 20.93 11.76
C PHE A 115 -13.64 19.48 11.50
N ALA A 116 -13.85 18.98 10.28
CA ALA A 116 -13.48 17.61 9.89
C ALA A 116 -11.96 17.40 9.96
N ASP A 117 -11.16 18.39 9.56
CA ASP A 117 -9.70 18.37 9.72
C ASP A 117 -9.26 18.27 11.20
N ALA A 118 -9.88 19.09 12.06
CA ALA A 118 -9.56 19.06 13.49
C ALA A 118 -9.96 17.72 14.13
N PHE A 119 -11.12 17.19 13.73
CA PHE A 119 -11.57 15.86 14.15
C PHE A 119 -10.59 14.77 13.72
N ALA A 120 -10.22 14.71 12.44
CA ALA A 120 -9.28 13.72 11.90
C ALA A 120 -7.92 13.79 12.61
N SER A 121 -7.44 15.01 12.83
CA SER A 121 -6.19 15.23 13.56
C SER A 121 -6.25 14.72 15.00
N GLU A 122 -7.37 14.95 15.72
CA GLU A 122 -7.52 14.48 17.09
C GLU A 122 -7.80 12.99 17.17
N LEU A 123 -8.56 12.41 16.21
CA LEU A 123 -8.82 10.98 16.14
C LEU A 123 -7.52 10.18 15.98
N LEU A 124 -6.67 10.57 15.02
CA LEU A 124 -5.45 9.85 14.71
C LEU A 124 -4.32 10.12 15.70
N MET A 125 -4.29 11.31 16.30
CA MET A 125 -3.26 11.74 17.24
C MET A 125 -3.89 12.50 18.43
N PRO A 126 -4.55 11.76 19.34
CA PRO A 126 -5.27 12.38 20.45
C PRO A 126 -4.32 13.10 21.40
N THR A 127 -4.67 14.32 21.78
CA THR A 127 -3.83 15.24 22.56
C THR A 127 -3.30 14.62 23.86
N LYS A 128 -4.12 13.82 24.57
CA LYS A 128 -3.72 13.10 25.79
C LYS A 128 -2.54 12.16 25.52
N TYR A 129 -2.66 11.34 24.50
CA TYR A 129 -1.66 10.31 24.15
C TYR A 129 -0.44 10.92 23.46
N LEU A 130 -0.63 11.92 22.61
CA LEU A 130 0.46 12.69 22.03
C LEU A 130 1.36 13.28 23.10
N ARG A 131 0.78 13.87 24.14
CA ARG A 131 1.53 14.43 25.27
C ARG A 131 2.29 13.34 26.05
N ALA A 132 1.67 12.19 26.25
CA ALA A 132 2.31 11.05 26.92
C ALA A 132 3.48 10.51 26.10
N GLU A 133 3.30 10.33 24.80
CA GLU A 133 4.34 9.85 23.90
C GLU A 133 5.51 10.84 23.79
N ALA A 134 5.21 12.14 23.61
CA ALA A 134 6.22 13.19 23.51
C ALA A 134 7.09 13.29 24.77
N ARG A 135 6.52 13.05 25.94
CA ARG A 135 7.28 13.06 27.22
C ARG A 135 8.38 12.00 27.28
N LYS A 136 8.28 10.90 26.53
CA LYS A 136 9.30 9.86 26.48
C LYS A 136 10.64 10.38 25.89
N TYR A 137 10.55 11.38 25.03
CA TYR A 137 11.67 11.94 24.26
C TYR A 137 12.05 13.36 24.71
N ALA A 138 11.22 14.00 25.55
CA ALA A 138 11.38 15.42 25.87
C ALA A 138 12.63 15.69 26.69
N VAL A 139 13.42 16.66 26.25
CA VAL A 139 14.54 17.26 27.00
C VAL A 139 14.13 18.68 27.39
N ASN A 140 14.18 19.00 28.66
CA ASN A 140 13.70 20.30 29.20
C ASN A 140 12.26 20.65 28.76
N GLY A 141 11.39 19.64 28.63
CA GLY A 141 9.99 19.81 28.22
C GLY A 141 9.79 20.05 26.72
N LYS A 142 10.81 19.94 25.92
CA LYS A 142 10.76 20.11 24.45
C LYS A 142 11.22 18.85 23.72
N VAL A 143 10.71 18.68 22.50
CA VAL A 143 10.98 17.53 21.61
C VAL A 143 11.57 18.04 20.31
N ASN A 144 12.67 17.45 19.89
CA ASN A 144 13.32 17.78 18.63
C ASN A 144 12.68 17.05 17.44
N ARG A 145 13.01 17.47 16.22
CA ARG A 145 12.42 16.90 14.99
C ARG A 145 12.75 15.42 14.75
N SER A 146 13.91 14.96 15.18
CA SER A 146 14.28 13.55 15.06
C SER A 146 13.40 12.65 15.93
N ASP A 147 13.08 13.11 17.15
CA ASP A 147 12.17 12.39 18.04
C ASP A 147 10.72 12.49 17.57
N ILE A 148 10.34 13.59 16.89
CA ILE A 148 9.00 13.72 16.30
C ILE A 148 8.80 12.70 15.18
N LEU A 149 9.84 12.24 14.48
CA LEU A 149 9.71 11.11 13.54
C LEU A 149 9.18 9.85 14.23
N LYS A 150 9.74 9.51 15.41
CA LYS A 150 9.30 8.35 16.21
C LYS A 150 7.84 8.50 16.66
N ILE A 151 7.46 9.72 17.03
CA ILE A 151 6.08 10.04 17.41
C ILE A 151 5.14 9.87 16.20
N ALA A 152 5.55 10.34 15.01
CA ALA A 152 4.79 10.19 13.78
C ALA A 152 4.56 8.70 13.43
N GLU A 153 5.61 7.87 13.55
CA GLU A 153 5.50 6.41 13.35
C GLU A 153 4.55 5.77 14.37
N HIS A 154 4.66 6.13 15.66
CA HIS A 154 3.77 5.59 16.69
C HIS A 154 2.28 5.82 16.38
N PHE A 155 1.93 7.00 15.87
CA PHE A 155 0.55 7.35 15.53
C PHE A 155 0.17 7.03 14.07
N GLY A 156 1.11 6.62 13.24
CA GLY A 156 0.91 6.38 11.81
C GLY A 156 0.47 7.64 11.06
N THR A 157 1.06 8.77 11.38
CA THR A 157 0.77 10.07 10.77
C THR A 157 1.98 10.60 10.00
N SER A 158 1.77 11.62 9.15
CA SER A 158 2.89 12.25 8.47
C SER A 158 3.78 13.02 9.45
N PHE A 159 5.08 13.11 9.15
CA PHE A 159 6.02 13.92 9.93
C PHE A 159 5.55 15.37 10.07
N GLU A 160 5.07 15.99 8.99
CA GLU A 160 4.58 17.37 9.05
C GLU A 160 3.40 17.51 10.01
N SER A 161 2.43 16.60 9.96
CA SER A 161 1.27 16.59 10.86
C SER A 161 1.70 16.45 12.32
N ALA A 162 2.68 15.57 12.60
CA ALA A 162 3.20 15.37 13.94
C ALA A 162 3.92 16.62 14.46
N VAL A 163 4.75 17.29 13.63
CA VAL A 163 5.41 18.55 14.04
C VAL A 163 4.40 19.62 14.40
N PHE A 164 3.38 19.83 13.57
CA PHE A 164 2.33 20.81 13.86
C PHE A 164 1.53 20.46 15.13
N SER A 165 1.23 19.17 15.33
CA SER A 165 0.52 18.72 16.54
C SER A 165 1.37 18.90 17.80
N VAL A 166 2.65 18.60 17.74
CA VAL A 166 3.57 18.83 18.87
C VAL A 166 3.71 20.33 19.17
N ALA A 167 3.75 21.17 18.12
CA ALA A 167 3.82 22.63 18.28
C ALA A 167 2.53 23.22 18.87
N TYR A 168 1.38 22.90 18.32
CA TYR A 168 0.15 23.64 18.61
C TYR A 168 -0.79 22.95 19.60
N LYS A 169 -0.87 21.60 19.59
CA LYS A 169 -1.74 20.90 20.55
C LYS A 169 -1.11 20.79 21.93
N ILE A 170 0.22 20.58 22.00
CA ILE A 170 0.89 20.33 23.28
C ILE A 170 2.00 21.32 23.65
N ASN A 171 2.37 22.23 22.74
CA ASN A 171 3.40 23.26 22.92
C ASN A 171 4.78 22.67 23.38
N MET A 172 5.18 21.56 22.79
CA MET A 172 6.43 20.87 23.15
C MET A 172 7.48 20.88 22.03
N LEU A 173 7.26 21.57 20.91
CA LEU A 173 8.24 21.67 19.83
C LEU A 173 9.50 22.41 20.31
N ASP A 174 10.67 21.83 20.07
CA ASP A 174 11.95 22.52 20.17
C ASP A 174 12.17 23.41 18.94
N GLY A 175 12.21 24.71 19.13
CA GLY A 175 12.35 25.71 18.07
C GLY A 175 11.16 26.66 17.96
N ASP A 176 11.15 27.42 16.87
CA ASP A 176 10.11 28.42 16.59
C ASP A 176 8.78 27.75 16.23
N THR A 177 7.68 28.36 16.68
CA THR A 177 6.31 27.86 16.44
C THR A 177 5.56 28.65 15.36
N ASP A 178 6.20 29.60 14.67
CA ASP A 178 5.60 30.22 13.48
C ASP A 178 5.42 29.19 12.35
N ALA A 179 4.22 29.13 11.79
CA ALA A 179 3.86 28.11 10.79
C ALA A 179 4.76 28.15 9.53
N LYS A 180 5.19 29.36 9.10
CA LYS A 180 6.05 29.50 7.92
C LYS A 180 7.48 29.02 8.23
N ILE A 181 7.94 29.27 9.46
CA ILE A 181 9.23 28.80 9.92
C ILE A 181 9.22 27.30 10.04
N ILE A 182 8.19 26.72 10.66
CA ILE A 182 8.02 25.26 10.75
C ILE A 182 8.09 24.61 9.36
N LYS A 183 7.31 25.11 8.40
CA LYS A 183 7.33 24.57 7.02
C LYS A 183 8.68 24.65 6.37
N ARG A 184 9.34 25.80 6.47
CA ARG A 184 10.69 25.99 5.93
C ARG A 184 11.73 25.05 6.56
N GLU A 185 11.65 24.82 7.85
CA GLU A 185 12.57 23.93 8.53
C GLU A 185 12.26 22.46 8.24
N ASN A 186 10.99 22.07 8.16
CA ASN A 186 10.59 20.72 7.78
C ASN A 186 11.06 20.36 6.37
N SER A 187 10.98 21.29 5.40
CA SER A 187 11.48 21.06 4.03
C SER A 187 12.99 20.83 3.97
N LYS A 188 13.75 21.40 4.92
CA LYS A 188 15.22 21.21 5.03
C LYS A 188 15.59 19.94 5.80
N PHE A 189 14.72 19.42 6.60
CA PHE A 189 14.99 18.32 7.53
C PHE A 189 15.19 16.98 6.83
N LYS A 190 14.61 16.78 5.61
CA LYS A 190 14.66 15.53 4.83
C LYS A 190 14.21 14.32 5.67
N PRO A 191 12.95 14.26 6.06
CA PRO A 191 12.43 13.25 6.98
C PRO A 191 12.69 11.80 6.54
N GLU A 192 12.57 11.49 5.25
CA GLU A 192 12.79 10.13 4.74
C GLU A 192 14.25 9.68 4.91
N GLN A 193 15.20 10.54 4.57
CA GLN A 193 16.61 10.23 4.82
C GLN A 193 16.90 10.03 6.32
N LYS A 194 16.28 10.85 7.17
CA LYS A 194 16.48 10.78 8.62
C LYS A 194 15.85 9.53 9.23
N LYS A 195 14.73 9.04 8.70
CA LYS A 195 14.13 7.76 9.08
C LYS A 195 15.10 6.60 8.83
N ILE A 196 15.73 6.56 7.66
CA ILE A 196 16.74 5.54 7.33
C ILE A 196 17.89 5.57 8.33
N GLU A 197 18.45 6.75 8.63
CA GLU A 197 19.53 6.92 9.59
C GLU A 197 19.16 6.46 11.02
N LEU A 198 17.88 6.60 11.38
CA LEU A 198 17.35 6.20 12.70
C LEU A 198 16.87 4.74 12.73
N GLY A 199 16.93 4.02 11.62
CA GLY A 199 16.39 2.65 11.50
C GLY A 199 14.86 2.60 11.61
N LEU A 200 14.17 3.70 11.34
CA LEU A 200 12.71 3.75 11.27
C LEU A 200 12.22 3.26 9.91
N ASP A 201 10.99 2.77 9.88
CA ASP A 201 10.37 2.33 8.64
C ASP A 201 10.07 3.53 7.72
N THR A 202 10.70 3.56 6.54
CA THR A 202 10.59 4.70 5.62
C THR A 202 9.26 4.75 4.87
N GLU A 203 8.64 3.58 4.66
CA GLU A 203 7.43 3.44 3.85
C GLU A 203 6.15 3.30 4.70
N ASN A 204 6.24 3.48 6.01
CA ASN A 204 5.13 3.20 6.93
C ASN A 204 4.56 1.78 6.73
N VAL A 205 5.42 0.80 6.49
CA VAL A 205 5.03 -0.58 6.14
C VAL A 205 4.07 -1.17 7.17
N ASN A 206 4.22 -0.80 8.46
CA ASN A 206 3.33 -1.25 9.52
C ASN A 206 1.87 -0.79 9.35
N LEU A 207 1.64 0.26 8.54
CA LEU A 207 0.28 0.74 8.24
C LEU A 207 -0.40 -0.08 7.13
N TRP A 208 0.38 -0.80 6.32
CA TRP A 208 -0.19 -1.62 5.26
C TRP A 208 -1.02 -2.78 5.76
N GLU A 209 -0.77 -3.25 6.99
CA GLU A 209 -1.64 -4.23 7.63
C GLU A 209 -3.10 -3.74 7.68
N GLN A 210 -3.32 -2.46 7.96
CA GLN A 210 -4.65 -1.86 7.98
C GLN A 210 -5.31 -1.86 6.59
N VAL A 211 -4.52 -1.65 5.54
CA VAL A 211 -5.01 -1.73 4.15
C VAL A 211 -5.29 -3.17 3.75
N VAL A 212 -4.38 -4.10 4.08
CA VAL A 212 -4.55 -5.53 3.78
C VAL A 212 -5.80 -6.09 4.45
N ASN A 213 -6.00 -5.82 5.74
CA ASN A 213 -7.22 -6.22 6.46
C ASN A 213 -8.50 -5.66 5.82
N SER A 214 -8.39 -4.52 5.13
CA SER A 214 -9.50 -3.95 4.39
C SER A 214 -9.78 -4.71 3.11
N TYR A 215 -8.74 -5.12 2.38
CA TYR A 215 -8.87 -5.96 1.20
C TYR A 215 -9.44 -7.34 1.54
N GLU A 216 -9.07 -7.95 2.66
CA GLU A 216 -9.63 -9.22 3.11
C GLU A 216 -11.16 -9.17 3.25
N TYR A 217 -11.70 -8.04 3.72
CA TYR A 217 -13.13 -7.87 3.81
C TYR A 217 -13.81 -7.90 2.42
N PHE A 218 -13.29 -7.16 1.45
CA PHE A 218 -13.83 -7.17 0.09
C PHE A 218 -13.61 -8.53 -0.59
N TRP A 219 -12.48 -9.15 -0.35
CA TRP A 219 -12.14 -10.47 -0.85
C TRP A 219 -13.12 -11.55 -0.37
N SER A 220 -13.61 -11.45 0.87
CA SER A 220 -14.55 -12.40 1.44
C SER A 220 -15.94 -12.38 0.78
N ILE A 221 -16.30 -11.31 0.08
CA ILE A 221 -17.60 -11.16 -0.59
C ILE A 221 -17.60 -11.92 -1.92
N ASP A 222 -16.62 -11.68 -2.78
CA ASP A 222 -16.42 -12.42 -4.05
C ASP A 222 -14.93 -12.45 -4.42
N ASN A 223 -14.23 -13.47 -3.94
CA ASN A 223 -12.79 -13.61 -4.12
C ASN A 223 -12.38 -13.83 -5.58
N LYS A 224 -13.20 -14.50 -6.41
CA LYS A 224 -12.88 -14.72 -7.82
C LYS A 224 -12.98 -13.45 -8.64
N TYR A 225 -14.00 -12.65 -8.39
CA TYR A 225 -14.17 -11.37 -9.06
C TYR A 225 -13.08 -10.38 -8.64
N ALA A 226 -12.81 -10.29 -7.33
CA ALA A 226 -11.74 -9.45 -6.81
C ALA A 226 -10.37 -9.84 -7.39
N TRP A 227 -10.08 -11.14 -7.50
CA TRP A 227 -8.86 -11.63 -8.13
C TRP A 227 -8.78 -11.27 -9.61
N TYR A 228 -9.89 -11.42 -10.34
CA TYR A 228 -9.93 -11.08 -11.76
C TYR A 228 -9.61 -9.61 -12.02
N ILE A 229 -10.23 -8.69 -11.26
CA ILE A 229 -9.95 -7.24 -11.36
C ILE A 229 -8.50 -6.97 -11.00
N PHE A 230 -8.03 -7.44 -9.84
CA PHE A 230 -6.66 -7.26 -9.39
C PHE A 230 -5.63 -7.75 -10.44
N LYS A 231 -5.85 -8.95 -10.99
CA LYS A 231 -4.94 -9.53 -11.99
C LYS A 231 -4.85 -8.67 -13.25
N ASN A 232 -5.98 -8.21 -13.76
CA ASN A 232 -6.01 -7.39 -14.97
C ASN A 232 -5.30 -6.06 -14.76
N ASP A 233 -5.65 -5.34 -13.70
CA ASP A 233 -5.02 -4.07 -13.35
C ASP A 233 -3.51 -4.24 -13.14
N PHE A 234 -3.12 -5.31 -12.45
CA PHE A 234 -1.71 -5.57 -12.18
C PHE A 234 -0.93 -5.82 -13.48
N ILE A 235 -1.42 -6.71 -14.35
CA ILE A 235 -0.79 -7.01 -15.64
C ILE A 235 -0.71 -5.75 -16.51
N TYR A 236 -1.77 -4.95 -16.55
CA TYR A 236 -1.77 -3.70 -17.29
C TYR A 236 -0.70 -2.71 -16.79
N HIS A 237 -0.63 -2.48 -15.50
CA HIS A 237 0.33 -1.56 -14.92
C HIS A 237 1.77 -2.05 -15.02
N GLU A 238 2.00 -3.35 -14.88
CA GLU A 238 3.33 -3.94 -15.02
C GLU A 238 3.85 -3.81 -16.46
N ASN A 239 3.02 -4.11 -17.45
CA ASN A 239 3.37 -3.90 -18.86
C ASN A 239 3.71 -2.43 -19.17
N ARG A 240 3.01 -1.48 -18.57
CA ARG A 240 3.36 -0.05 -18.70
C ARG A 240 4.69 0.31 -18.05
N LEU A 241 5.06 -0.31 -16.94
CA LEU A 241 6.39 -0.12 -16.33
C LEU A 241 7.50 -0.63 -17.24
N GLU A 242 7.23 -1.72 -17.97
CA GLU A 242 8.13 -2.29 -18.99
C GLU A 242 8.11 -1.52 -20.31
N ARG A 243 7.37 -0.40 -20.39
CA ARG A 243 7.20 0.45 -21.57
C ARG A 243 6.46 -0.20 -22.74
N LEU A 244 5.69 -1.25 -22.46
CA LEU A 244 4.77 -1.79 -23.43
C LEU A 244 3.55 -0.87 -23.55
N ASN A 245 3.17 -0.53 -24.76
CA ASN A 245 2.10 0.43 -25.05
C ASN A 245 0.79 -0.31 -25.41
N LEU A 246 0.36 -1.19 -24.52
CA LEU A 246 -0.98 -1.78 -24.64
C LEU A 246 -2.00 -0.91 -23.90
N ASP A 247 -3.13 -0.68 -24.54
CA ASP A 247 -4.26 -0.07 -23.89
C ASP A 247 -4.94 -1.07 -22.94
N ASP A 248 -5.62 -0.58 -21.92
CA ASP A 248 -6.32 -1.38 -20.91
C ASP A 248 -7.35 -2.34 -21.55
N ASP A 249 -8.11 -1.85 -22.51
CA ASP A 249 -9.07 -2.66 -23.29
C ASP A 249 -8.42 -3.83 -24.01
N VAL A 250 -7.24 -3.65 -24.59
CA VAL A 250 -6.48 -4.70 -25.29
C VAL A 250 -5.99 -5.77 -24.32
N VAL A 251 -5.48 -5.36 -23.16
CA VAL A 251 -5.06 -6.28 -22.09
C VAL A 251 -6.26 -7.12 -21.62
N ALA A 252 -7.39 -6.47 -21.37
CA ALA A 252 -8.63 -7.13 -20.94
C ALA A 252 -9.15 -8.11 -22.02
N GLU A 253 -9.08 -7.75 -23.30
CA GLU A 253 -9.46 -8.60 -24.42
C GLU A 253 -8.61 -9.87 -24.51
N ILE A 254 -7.27 -9.74 -24.44
CA ILE A 254 -6.35 -10.89 -24.45
C ILE A 254 -6.66 -11.84 -23.29
N ILE A 255 -6.84 -11.31 -22.09
CA ILE A 255 -7.13 -12.10 -20.89
C ILE A 255 -8.50 -12.79 -21.01
N ALA A 256 -9.51 -12.09 -21.54
CA ALA A 256 -10.84 -12.66 -21.76
C ALA A 256 -10.79 -13.81 -22.79
N ASP A 257 -10.08 -13.64 -23.88
CA ASP A 257 -9.91 -14.67 -24.91
C ASP A 257 -9.26 -15.93 -24.36
N LEU A 258 -8.19 -15.79 -23.57
CA LEU A 258 -7.53 -16.91 -22.90
C LEU A 258 -8.48 -17.65 -21.95
N ARG A 259 -9.33 -16.92 -21.25
CA ARG A 259 -10.29 -17.47 -20.30
C ARG A 259 -11.41 -18.25 -20.97
N TYR A 260 -11.97 -17.71 -22.06
CA TYR A 260 -13.13 -18.31 -22.75
C TYR A 260 -12.73 -19.42 -23.71
N ASN A 261 -11.67 -19.21 -24.46
CA ASN A 261 -11.27 -20.16 -25.50
C ASN A 261 -10.41 -21.30 -24.95
N LYS A 262 -9.88 -21.20 -23.75
CA LYS A 262 -8.96 -22.17 -23.11
C LYS A 262 -7.82 -22.66 -24.03
N SER A 263 -7.66 -22.02 -25.17
CA SER A 263 -6.65 -22.31 -26.17
C SER A 263 -5.94 -21.01 -26.50
N ALA A 264 -4.70 -20.96 -26.15
CA ALA A 264 -3.84 -19.84 -26.52
C ALA A 264 -3.12 -20.09 -27.84
N SER A 265 -3.60 -21.03 -28.67
CA SER A 265 -2.95 -21.38 -29.93
C SER A 265 -2.81 -20.19 -30.88
N GLN A 266 -3.73 -19.25 -30.84
CA GLN A 266 -3.63 -18.01 -31.62
C GLN A 266 -2.47 -17.11 -31.18
N TYR A 267 -2.08 -17.15 -29.90
CA TYR A 267 -0.97 -16.35 -29.36
C TYR A 267 0.40 -17.05 -29.48
N CYS A 268 0.41 -18.38 -29.61
CA CYS A 268 1.66 -19.14 -29.73
C CYS A 268 2.50 -18.82 -30.97
N ASN A 269 1.89 -18.24 -32.00
CA ASN A 269 2.55 -17.90 -33.25
C ASN A 269 2.68 -16.38 -33.48
N GLU A 270 2.26 -15.58 -32.51
CA GLU A 270 2.40 -14.13 -32.58
C GLU A 270 3.84 -13.74 -32.24
N GLU A 271 4.44 -12.89 -33.07
CA GLU A 271 5.75 -12.29 -32.80
C GLU A 271 5.65 -11.02 -31.94
N CYS A 272 4.47 -10.78 -31.34
CA CYS A 272 4.22 -9.63 -30.50
C CYS A 272 4.60 -9.94 -29.06
N GLU A 273 5.70 -9.39 -28.60
CA GLU A 273 6.20 -9.55 -27.24
C GLU A 273 5.15 -9.17 -26.19
N GLU A 274 4.42 -8.11 -26.44
CA GLU A 274 3.38 -7.59 -25.55
C GLU A 274 2.26 -8.61 -25.32
N ILE A 275 1.76 -9.24 -26.40
CA ILE A 275 0.72 -10.28 -26.29
C ILE A 275 1.23 -11.49 -25.51
N ILE A 276 2.46 -11.93 -25.82
CA ILE A 276 3.10 -13.06 -25.12
C ILE A 276 3.23 -12.78 -23.62
N GLN A 277 3.65 -11.58 -23.26
CA GLN A 277 3.79 -11.18 -21.86
C GLN A 277 2.44 -11.13 -21.15
N VAL A 278 1.42 -10.49 -21.72
CA VAL A 278 0.07 -10.45 -21.13
C VAL A 278 -0.49 -11.87 -20.96
N ALA A 279 -0.41 -12.70 -21.98
CA ALA A 279 -0.91 -14.06 -21.95
C ALA A 279 -0.16 -14.95 -20.94
N GLY A 280 1.17 -14.87 -20.94
CA GLY A 280 2.02 -15.59 -20.01
C GLY A 280 1.76 -15.19 -18.57
N HIS A 281 1.73 -13.90 -18.27
CA HIS A 281 1.43 -13.39 -16.93
C HIS A 281 0.02 -13.79 -16.48
N SER A 282 -0.99 -13.69 -17.34
CA SER A 282 -2.35 -14.07 -16.99
C SER A 282 -2.45 -15.54 -16.57
N ALA A 283 -1.82 -16.43 -17.31
CA ALA A 283 -1.81 -17.85 -16.97
C ALA A 283 -1.00 -18.14 -15.70
N LEU A 284 0.11 -17.42 -15.50
CA LEU A 284 0.94 -17.52 -14.32
C LEU A 284 0.19 -17.10 -13.06
N TYR A 285 -0.50 -15.98 -13.09
CA TYR A 285 -1.29 -15.49 -11.96
C TYR A 285 -2.46 -16.41 -11.63
N ASP A 286 -3.17 -16.95 -12.64
CA ASP A 286 -4.22 -17.94 -12.40
C ASP A 286 -3.65 -19.21 -11.75
N TYR A 287 -2.48 -19.67 -12.16
CA TYR A 287 -1.81 -20.79 -11.52
C TYR A 287 -1.44 -20.47 -10.06
N ILE A 288 -0.90 -19.29 -9.77
CA ILE A 288 -0.55 -18.87 -8.41
C ILE A 288 -1.80 -18.81 -7.52
N TYR A 289 -2.91 -18.32 -8.05
CA TYR A 289 -4.17 -18.24 -7.33
C TYR A 289 -4.79 -19.63 -7.02
N ASP A 290 -4.74 -20.54 -8.00
CA ASP A 290 -5.36 -21.86 -7.88
C ASP A 290 -4.47 -22.90 -7.17
N THR A 291 -3.18 -22.61 -6.97
CA THR A 291 -2.26 -23.59 -6.38
C THR A 291 -2.25 -23.49 -4.85
N GLU A 292 -2.40 -24.64 -4.18
CA GLU A 292 -2.14 -24.77 -2.75
C GLU A 292 -0.68 -25.17 -2.46
N ASP A 293 0.09 -25.38 -3.51
CA ASP A 293 1.47 -25.78 -3.40
C ASP A 293 2.36 -24.64 -2.86
N ARG A 294 3.27 -24.96 -1.96
CA ARG A 294 4.27 -24.02 -1.44
C ARG A 294 5.20 -23.50 -2.53
N LEU A 295 5.54 -22.22 -2.46
CA LEU A 295 6.59 -21.66 -3.29
C LEU A 295 7.96 -22.19 -2.81
N ASP A 296 8.71 -22.80 -3.72
CA ASP A 296 10.05 -23.30 -3.51
C ASP A 296 10.97 -22.97 -4.70
N ILE A 297 12.25 -23.25 -4.57
CA ILE A 297 13.23 -22.94 -5.61
C ILE A 297 12.96 -23.67 -6.94
N TYR A 298 12.32 -24.83 -6.93
CA TYR A 298 11.98 -25.58 -8.15
C TYR A 298 10.82 -24.91 -8.91
N LYS A 299 9.95 -24.24 -8.18
CA LYS A 299 8.84 -23.50 -8.79
C LYS A 299 9.30 -22.25 -9.52
N ILE A 300 10.43 -21.65 -9.17
CA ILE A 300 11.01 -20.52 -9.91
C ILE A 300 11.18 -20.90 -11.40
N GLN A 301 11.74 -22.07 -11.68
CA GLN A 301 11.87 -22.56 -13.07
C GLN A 301 10.50 -22.84 -13.71
N LYS A 302 9.57 -23.45 -12.95
CA LYS A 302 8.23 -23.75 -13.44
C LYS A 302 7.47 -22.47 -13.79
N LEU A 303 7.53 -21.45 -12.93
CA LEU A 303 6.86 -20.17 -13.17
C LEU A 303 7.44 -19.47 -14.40
N ASN A 304 8.74 -19.43 -14.56
CA ASN A 304 9.36 -18.89 -15.77
C ASN A 304 8.97 -19.70 -17.02
N LYS A 305 8.91 -21.03 -16.94
CA LYS A 305 8.42 -21.86 -18.05
C LYS A 305 6.97 -21.55 -18.41
N MET A 306 6.12 -21.24 -17.43
CA MET A 306 4.73 -20.86 -17.68
C MET A 306 4.63 -19.50 -18.36
N LEU A 307 5.50 -18.57 -18.01
CA LEU A 307 5.56 -17.25 -18.65
C LEU A 307 5.84 -17.39 -20.17
N TYR A 308 6.71 -18.31 -20.55
CA TYR A 308 7.08 -18.55 -21.95
C TYR A 308 6.12 -19.49 -22.72
N GLN A 309 5.10 -20.04 -22.08
CA GLN A 309 4.26 -21.09 -22.71
C GLN A 309 3.55 -20.65 -23.99
N PHE A 310 3.36 -19.35 -24.19
CA PHE A 310 2.74 -18.77 -25.39
C PHE A 310 3.76 -18.18 -26.37
N ALA A 311 5.04 -18.19 -26.01
CA ALA A 311 6.09 -17.71 -26.89
C ALA A 311 6.28 -18.67 -28.09
N PRO A 312 6.77 -18.16 -29.24
CA PRO A 312 7.14 -19.00 -30.38
C PRO A 312 8.25 -20.00 -30.07
N PHE A 313 8.95 -19.81 -28.92
CA PHE A 313 10.08 -20.64 -28.42
C PHE A 313 9.86 -21.03 -26.95
N PRO A 314 8.79 -21.77 -26.62
CA PRO A 314 8.44 -22.08 -25.23
C PRO A 314 9.49 -22.92 -24.50
N GLU A 315 10.38 -23.57 -25.24
CA GLU A 315 11.53 -24.34 -24.69
C GLU A 315 12.57 -23.45 -23.99
N ALA A 316 12.62 -22.16 -24.27
CA ALA A 316 13.49 -21.21 -23.59
C ALA A 316 13.06 -20.98 -22.12
N GLY A 317 11.76 -21.18 -21.83
CA GLY A 317 11.23 -21.00 -20.49
C GLY A 317 11.73 -22.03 -19.49
N GLY A 318 12.13 -21.57 -18.30
CA GLY A 318 12.64 -22.40 -17.22
C GLY A 318 14.08 -22.87 -17.38
N VAL A 319 14.81 -22.36 -18.36
CA VAL A 319 16.23 -22.70 -18.60
C VAL A 319 17.11 -21.63 -17.97
N TYR A 320 17.99 -22.04 -17.05
CA TYR A 320 18.97 -21.10 -16.50
C TYR A 320 19.97 -20.66 -17.57
N ARG A 321 20.33 -19.38 -17.54
CA ARG A 321 21.29 -18.81 -18.49
C ARG A 321 22.62 -19.49 -18.41
N GLN A 322 23.29 -19.52 -19.55
CA GLN A 322 24.62 -20.18 -19.73
C GLN A 322 25.74 -19.16 -19.99
N ASP A 323 25.40 -17.88 -20.01
CA ASP A 323 26.31 -16.77 -20.22
C ASP A 323 26.06 -15.65 -19.19
N ASN A 324 27.07 -14.78 -19.03
CA ASN A 324 26.92 -13.60 -18.22
C ASN A 324 26.08 -12.56 -18.95
N ASN A 325 25.09 -12.00 -18.26
CA ASN A 325 24.25 -10.93 -18.73
C ASN A 325 24.31 -9.73 -17.78
N PHE A 326 23.64 -8.66 -18.13
CA PHE A 326 23.56 -7.46 -17.31
C PHE A 326 22.16 -6.86 -17.42
N VAL A 327 21.73 -6.21 -16.35
CA VAL A 327 20.46 -5.48 -16.32
C VAL A 327 20.72 -4.03 -16.72
N THR A 328 20.20 -3.60 -17.85
CA THR A 328 20.41 -2.25 -18.37
C THR A 328 19.89 -1.19 -17.39
N GLY A 329 20.77 -0.29 -16.95
CA GLY A 329 20.45 0.79 -16.03
C GLY A 329 20.42 0.40 -14.55
N ALA A 330 20.79 -0.84 -14.19
CA ALA A 330 20.99 -1.25 -12.81
C ALA A 330 22.32 -0.72 -12.24
N GLU A 331 22.33 -0.43 -10.93
CA GLU A 331 23.55 -0.04 -10.20
C GLU A 331 24.31 -1.24 -9.60
N PHE A 332 23.91 -2.48 -9.98
CA PHE A 332 24.53 -3.72 -9.52
C PHE A 332 24.94 -4.61 -10.71
N GLU A 333 25.87 -5.49 -10.48
CA GLU A 333 26.26 -6.54 -11.42
C GLU A 333 25.48 -7.83 -11.12
N THR A 334 25.06 -8.53 -12.17
CA THR A 334 24.44 -9.85 -12.03
C THR A 334 25.47 -10.88 -11.57
N VAL A 335 24.99 -11.92 -10.92
CA VAL A 335 25.83 -13.06 -10.48
C VAL A 335 26.46 -13.74 -11.70
N ASP A 336 27.72 -14.19 -11.58
CA ASP A 336 28.36 -15.03 -12.60
C ASP A 336 27.50 -16.27 -12.92
N TYR A 337 27.32 -16.58 -14.20
CA TYR A 337 26.37 -17.64 -14.60
C TYR A 337 26.69 -19.00 -14.00
N HIS A 338 27.97 -19.33 -13.73
CA HIS A 338 28.37 -20.57 -13.07
C HIS A 338 27.83 -20.65 -11.62
N MET A 339 27.53 -19.52 -11.00
CA MET A 339 27.04 -19.45 -9.63
C MET A 339 25.50 -19.41 -9.54
N VAL A 340 24.79 -19.24 -10.66
CA VAL A 340 23.32 -19.08 -10.68
C VAL A 340 22.62 -20.20 -9.90
N VAL A 341 22.94 -21.46 -10.18
CA VAL A 341 22.30 -22.60 -9.49
C VAL A 341 22.57 -22.59 -8.00
N GLN A 342 23.79 -22.27 -7.58
CA GLN A 342 24.16 -22.21 -6.18
C GLN A 342 23.40 -21.08 -5.46
N GLU A 343 23.28 -19.92 -6.07
CA GLU A 343 22.59 -18.77 -5.52
C GLU A 343 21.06 -18.98 -5.45
N ILE A 344 20.48 -19.69 -6.44
CA ILE A 344 19.07 -20.11 -6.38
C ILE A 344 18.85 -21.09 -5.22
N ILE A 345 19.74 -22.07 -5.03
CA ILE A 345 19.66 -23.00 -3.89
C ILE A 345 19.73 -22.25 -2.56
N ALA A 346 20.53 -21.19 -2.47
CA ALA A 346 20.61 -20.36 -1.27
C ALA A 346 19.31 -19.60 -0.92
N LEU A 347 18.38 -19.47 -1.87
CA LEU A 347 17.06 -18.89 -1.62
C LEU A 347 16.09 -19.87 -0.94
N ASP A 348 16.37 -21.16 -0.89
CA ASP A 348 15.45 -22.16 -0.31
C ASP A 348 15.09 -21.83 1.16
N ALA A 349 16.09 -21.48 1.96
CA ALA A 349 15.85 -21.16 3.37
C ALA A 349 14.99 -19.91 3.58
N PRO A 350 15.27 -18.73 2.97
CA PRO A 350 14.40 -17.57 3.10
C PRO A 350 13.01 -17.77 2.50
N MET A 351 12.86 -18.54 1.41
CA MET A 351 11.56 -18.89 0.84
C MET A 351 10.74 -19.77 1.78
N LYS A 352 11.35 -20.75 2.44
CA LYS A 352 10.68 -21.59 3.44
C LYS A 352 10.11 -20.78 4.60
N VAL A 353 10.81 -19.76 5.07
CA VAL A 353 10.29 -18.90 6.14
C VAL A 353 8.98 -18.23 5.70
N LEU A 354 8.90 -17.74 4.47
CA LEU A 354 7.67 -17.14 3.94
C LEU A 354 6.52 -18.14 3.77
N THR A 355 6.81 -19.41 3.49
CA THR A 355 5.79 -20.40 3.15
C THR A 355 5.41 -21.33 4.31
N GLU A 356 6.32 -21.55 5.26
CA GLU A 356 6.12 -22.49 6.38
C GLU A 356 5.87 -21.79 7.71
N GLU A 357 6.38 -20.57 7.87
CA GLU A 357 6.31 -19.81 9.11
C GLU A 357 5.45 -18.53 8.97
N MET A 358 4.74 -18.36 7.84
CA MET A 358 3.98 -17.14 7.53
C MET A 358 2.98 -16.76 8.63
N GLU A 359 2.35 -17.75 9.28
CA GLU A 359 1.41 -17.52 10.39
C GLU A 359 2.03 -16.80 11.59
N ASN A 360 3.37 -16.86 11.71
CA ASN A 360 4.12 -16.21 12.79
C ASN A 360 4.67 -14.83 12.39
N LEU A 361 4.49 -14.41 11.13
CA LEU A 361 5.02 -13.17 10.59
C LEU A 361 3.96 -12.08 10.60
N THR A 362 4.38 -10.85 10.85
CA THR A 362 3.54 -9.68 10.58
C THR A 362 3.48 -9.40 9.08
N VAL A 363 2.46 -8.67 8.61
CA VAL A 363 2.38 -8.23 7.20
C VAL A 363 3.64 -7.49 6.79
N ALA A 364 4.19 -6.65 7.66
CA ALA A 364 5.44 -5.94 7.42
C ALA A 364 6.64 -6.90 7.22
N ASP A 365 6.72 -7.98 8.01
CA ASP A 365 7.77 -8.99 7.86
C ASP A 365 7.64 -9.75 6.55
N VAL A 366 6.42 -10.10 6.15
CA VAL A 366 6.13 -10.76 4.86
C VAL A 366 6.58 -9.87 3.71
N ILE A 367 6.17 -8.60 3.69
CA ILE A 367 6.57 -7.64 2.65
C ILE A 367 8.09 -7.49 2.59
N LYS A 368 8.76 -7.29 3.73
CA LYS A 368 10.22 -7.13 3.80
C LYS A 368 10.96 -8.38 3.30
N LYS A 369 10.51 -9.56 3.71
CA LYS A 369 11.12 -10.83 3.27
C LYS A 369 10.89 -11.10 1.79
N ALA A 370 9.68 -10.85 1.29
CA ALA A 370 9.35 -10.95 -0.13
C ALA A 370 10.22 -10.00 -0.97
N ALA A 371 10.37 -8.73 -0.55
CA ALA A 371 11.22 -7.75 -1.22
C ALA A 371 12.69 -8.17 -1.25
N ILE A 372 13.20 -8.77 -0.16
CA ILE A 372 14.58 -9.29 -0.12
C ILE A 372 14.75 -10.45 -1.10
N ILE A 373 13.82 -11.40 -1.14
CA ILE A 373 13.87 -12.53 -2.08
C ILE A 373 13.78 -12.03 -3.51
N HIS A 374 12.86 -11.12 -3.80
CA HIS A 374 12.71 -10.50 -5.11
C HIS A 374 14.01 -9.82 -5.56
N HIS A 375 14.60 -8.98 -4.71
CA HIS A 375 15.87 -8.33 -5.01
C HIS A 375 16.99 -9.36 -5.27
N ARG A 376 17.07 -10.43 -4.48
CA ARG A 376 18.05 -11.50 -4.72
C ARG A 376 17.83 -12.19 -6.06
N ILE A 377 16.59 -12.51 -6.45
CA ILE A 377 16.27 -13.09 -7.76
C ILE A 377 16.69 -12.12 -8.88
N THR A 378 16.45 -10.82 -8.72
CA THR A 378 16.87 -9.79 -9.68
C THR A 378 18.40 -9.73 -9.82
N VAL A 379 19.17 -9.82 -8.72
CA VAL A 379 20.64 -9.85 -8.75
C VAL A 379 21.16 -11.16 -9.34
N ILE A 380 20.55 -12.29 -9.03
CA ILE A 380 20.92 -13.59 -9.63
C ILE A 380 20.63 -13.57 -11.12
N HIS A 381 19.53 -12.97 -11.53
CA HIS A 381 19.05 -12.90 -12.92
C HIS A 381 19.14 -14.24 -13.61
N PRO A 382 18.38 -15.25 -13.15
CA PRO A 382 18.71 -16.66 -13.40
C PRO A 382 18.44 -17.12 -14.83
N PHE A 383 17.60 -16.40 -15.60
CA PHE A 383 17.15 -16.79 -16.94
C PHE A 383 17.77 -15.88 -18.01
N GLY A 384 17.85 -16.38 -19.23
CA GLY A 384 18.34 -15.59 -20.37
C GLY A 384 17.30 -14.58 -20.85
N ASP A 385 17.76 -13.40 -21.27
CA ASP A 385 16.91 -12.29 -21.71
C ASP A 385 16.69 -12.28 -23.24
N ASP A 386 17.17 -13.28 -23.94
CA ASP A 386 17.33 -13.19 -25.40
C ASP A 386 16.01 -12.99 -26.17
N HIS A 387 14.85 -13.20 -25.53
CA HIS A 387 13.57 -13.10 -26.24
C HIS A 387 12.37 -12.59 -25.42
N VAL A 388 12.38 -12.58 -24.09
CA VAL A 388 11.36 -11.96 -23.25
C VAL A 388 12.03 -11.27 -22.08
N ILE A 389 11.99 -9.98 -22.07
CA ILE A 389 12.66 -9.15 -21.07
C ILE A 389 11.83 -9.14 -19.80
N ILE A 390 12.15 -10.02 -18.84
CA ILE A 390 11.76 -9.76 -17.45
C ILE A 390 12.66 -8.62 -16.95
N ARG A 391 12.36 -7.42 -17.37
CA ARG A 391 13.01 -6.20 -16.87
C ARG A 391 12.28 -5.75 -15.62
N THR A 392 12.59 -6.34 -14.49
CA THR A 392 12.30 -5.69 -13.21
C THR A 392 13.21 -4.49 -13.07
N LYS A 393 12.77 -3.36 -13.55
CA LYS A 393 13.40 -2.08 -13.27
C LYS A 393 12.92 -1.62 -11.91
N LEU A 394 13.74 -1.84 -10.89
CA LEU A 394 13.62 -1.12 -9.62
C LEU A 394 13.95 0.35 -9.86
N GLU A 395 13.02 1.11 -10.41
CA GLU A 395 13.01 2.55 -10.21
C GLU A 395 12.48 2.80 -8.80
N LYS A 396 13.30 3.46 -7.99
CA LYS A 396 13.12 3.90 -6.59
C LYS A 396 11.82 3.44 -5.91
N PRO A 397 11.87 2.91 -4.68
CA PRO A 397 10.72 2.31 -3.99
C PRO A 397 9.67 3.38 -3.69
N SER A 398 8.83 3.69 -4.64
CA SER A 398 7.70 4.58 -4.45
C SER A 398 6.35 3.90 -4.57
N LYS A 399 6.30 2.58 -4.81
CA LYS A 399 5.04 1.81 -4.72
C LYS A 399 5.32 0.35 -4.47
N ILE A 400 4.68 -0.18 -3.47
CA ILE A 400 4.72 -1.56 -3.03
C ILE A 400 4.04 -2.44 -4.10
N ASN A 401 4.83 -3.09 -4.91
CA ASN A 401 4.37 -4.20 -5.77
C ASN A 401 4.84 -5.56 -5.23
N GLY A 402 5.04 -5.65 -3.90
CA GLY A 402 5.66 -6.81 -3.25
C GLY A 402 4.79 -8.04 -3.09
N LEU A 403 3.49 -7.99 -3.40
CA LEU A 403 2.58 -9.14 -3.24
C LEU A 403 2.39 -9.98 -4.50
N ALA A 404 2.87 -9.56 -5.64
CA ALA A 404 2.63 -10.25 -6.91
C ALA A 404 3.79 -11.08 -7.44
N LEU A 405 4.85 -11.24 -6.68
CA LEU A 405 6.04 -12.03 -7.06
C LEU A 405 6.32 -13.19 -6.11
N ILE A 406 5.29 -13.68 -5.43
CA ILE A 406 5.38 -14.97 -4.74
C ILE A 406 4.68 -16.02 -5.57
#